data_6945857cda693e76074ac9a63ca59c3b
#
_entry.id   6945857cda693e76074ac9a63ca59c3b
#
_cell.length_a   1.000
_cell.length_b   1.000
_cell.length_c   1.000
_cell.angle_alpha   90.00
_cell.angle_beta   90.00
_cell.angle_gamma   90.00
#
_symmetry.space_group_name_H-M   'P 1'
#
loop_
_entity.id
_entity.type
_entity.pdbx_description
1 polymer ?
#
loop_
_entity_poly.entity_id
_entity_poly.type
_entity_poly.pdbx_seq_one_letter_code
_entity_poly.pdbx_strand_id
1 'polypeptide(L)'
;MSTIAPSTSPSPRLSRRPLPRLSGHVYFQEGQLVTAFLLALLYLILALSLDAAGWVEDMSLLLPVAAGGVAMGLLMAFSRFDGFFMLTHSFSTGLAWVMFWMTRLVAQEEWVQGLVANGVPPLQARSYFLLDRWLSWLQAALGNAASNDNYVFILEISFLLWWLAYLGTWTAFRHGHVWRTVFMAGTALLVNTYYAPNSVMAHLVLFSTVALLLLAWTNLVSQRQRWRAFQVHFSPDIGFDFMRTGLMYTLAVLLIAFVAPNFGRSPQIRQLLQPLNRRWEATTAEWNRLYQGLNRQTRPTVGVFGRSLTLGGERNVTPTLVMQVDSPTGRYWRAITYDTFTGRQWLNTATEEASFSPGEPVVNPEWPLREPLTQTITLMAPAGNVIFAAPDLMQASVPLAGLLTT
;
A
#
# COMPACT_ATOMS: atom_id res chain seq x y z
N MET A 1 87.84 -8.42 -11.30
CA MET A 1 86.49 -8.90 -10.92
C MET A 1 85.74 -7.76 -10.28
N SER A 2 84.97 -6.99 -11.05
CA SER A 2 84.14 -5.90 -10.54
C SER A 2 82.71 -6.34 -10.52
N THR A 3 82.13 -6.48 -9.34
CA THR A 3 80.78 -6.82 -9.05
C THR A 3 79.89 -5.61 -9.32
N ILE A 4 79.00 -5.69 -10.34
CA ILE A 4 77.95 -4.72 -10.65
C ILE A 4 76.78 -5.04 -9.72
N ALA A 5 76.42 -4.11 -8.79
CA ALA A 5 75.23 -4.17 -7.98
C ALA A 5 74.01 -3.79 -8.81
N PRO A 6 72.87 -4.48 -8.68
CA PRO A 6 71.66 -4.12 -9.43
C PRO A 6 71.01 -2.86 -8.80
N SER A 7 70.82 -1.84 -9.62
CA SER A 7 70.06 -0.65 -9.27
C SER A 7 68.56 -0.96 -9.15
N THR A 8 68.05 -1.03 -7.95
CA THR A 8 66.59 -1.06 -7.72
C THR A 8 66.03 0.34 -7.93
N SER A 9 65.45 0.59 -9.07
CA SER A 9 64.58 1.76 -9.27
C SER A 9 63.32 1.68 -8.42
N PRO A 10 62.96 2.70 -7.62
CA PRO A 10 61.73 2.69 -6.86
C PRO A 10 60.54 2.75 -7.86
N SER A 11 59.65 1.78 -7.78
CA SER A 11 58.40 1.80 -8.50
C SER A 11 57.62 3.11 -8.19
N PRO A 12 57.06 3.79 -9.21
CA PRO A 12 56.30 5.00 -8.96
C PRO A 12 55.07 4.63 -8.10
N ARG A 13 55.07 5.07 -6.83
CA ARG A 13 53.89 5.05 -6.01
C ARG A 13 52.86 5.91 -6.70
N LEU A 14 51.84 5.25 -7.32
CA LEU A 14 50.63 5.90 -7.75
C LEU A 14 50.06 6.65 -6.53
N SER A 15 50.36 7.95 -6.44
CA SER A 15 49.72 8.82 -5.47
C SER A 15 48.22 8.75 -5.78
N ARG A 16 47.48 8.07 -4.92
CA ARG A 16 46.03 8.20 -4.93
C ARG A 16 45.72 9.68 -4.69
N ARG A 17 45.59 10.45 -5.78
CA ARG A 17 45.01 11.79 -5.64
C ARG A 17 43.71 11.63 -4.92
N PRO A 18 43.50 12.30 -3.76
CA PRO A 18 42.20 12.28 -3.13
C PRO A 18 41.21 12.78 -4.18
N LEU A 19 40.15 12.00 -4.43
CA LEU A 19 39.03 12.42 -5.28
C LEU A 19 38.65 13.84 -4.82
N PRO A 20 38.48 14.82 -5.72
CA PRO A 20 38.08 16.15 -5.32
C PRO A 20 36.83 16.01 -4.48
N ARG A 21 36.90 16.46 -3.22
CA ARG A 21 35.70 16.59 -2.38
C ARG A 21 34.78 17.53 -3.13
N LEU A 22 33.76 16.95 -3.74
CA LEU A 22 32.69 17.69 -4.38
C LEU A 22 32.07 18.55 -3.28
N SER A 23 32.43 19.83 -3.25
CA SER A 23 31.87 20.85 -2.35
C SER A 23 30.48 21.25 -2.80
N GLY A 24 29.66 20.27 -3.15
CA GLY A 24 28.28 20.44 -3.50
C GLY A 24 27.39 19.71 -2.51
N HIS A 25 26.42 20.41 -1.98
CA HIS A 25 25.42 19.82 -1.07
C HIS A 25 24.49 18.82 -1.76
N VAL A 26 24.61 18.66 -3.09
CA VAL A 26 23.73 17.81 -3.92
C VAL A 26 24.59 16.77 -4.65
N TYR A 27 24.15 15.50 -4.57
CA TYR A 27 24.84 14.36 -5.19
C TYR A 27 24.87 14.43 -6.72
N PHE A 28 23.74 14.77 -7.34
CA PHE A 28 23.64 14.88 -8.79
C PHE A 28 24.00 16.30 -9.25
N GLN A 29 25.15 16.46 -9.90
CA GLN A 29 25.56 17.73 -10.52
C GLN A 29 24.92 17.94 -11.90
N GLU A 30 24.58 16.86 -12.58
CA GLU A 30 23.94 16.86 -13.89
C GLU A 30 22.64 16.09 -13.88
N GLY A 31 21.75 16.42 -14.81
CA GLY A 31 20.47 15.73 -14.95
C GLY A 31 19.48 15.97 -13.81
N GLN A 32 19.70 17.00 -12.99
CA GLN A 32 18.87 17.33 -11.82
C GLN A 32 17.39 17.49 -12.18
N LEU A 33 17.10 18.19 -13.29
CA LEU A 33 15.72 18.43 -13.73
C LEU A 33 15.00 17.15 -14.10
N VAL A 34 15.66 16.24 -14.84
CA VAL A 34 15.07 14.95 -15.21
C VAL A 34 14.88 14.07 -13.97
N THR A 35 15.86 14.04 -13.08
CA THR A 35 15.73 13.31 -11.80
C THR A 35 14.58 13.86 -10.95
N ALA A 36 14.45 15.19 -10.83
CA ALA A 36 13.37 15.83 -10.10
C ALA A 36 12.00 15.54 -10.74
N PHE A 37 11.93 15.61 -12.07
CA PHE A 37 10.71 15.30 -12.81
C PHE A 37 10.27 13.84 -12.62
N LEU A 38 11.18 12.88 -12.76
CA LEU A 38 10.87 11.46 -12.58
C LEU A 38 10.47 11.15 -11.13
N LEU A 39 11.13 11.77 -10.14
CA LEU A 39 10.73 11.65 -8.72
C LEU A 39 9.35 12.27 -8.46
N ALA A 40 9.09 13.45 -9.00
CA ALA A 40 7.78 14.08 -8.88
C ALA A 40 6.70 13.19 -9.50
N LEU A 41 6.94 12.67 -10.70
CA LEU A 41 6.02 11.77 -11.39
C LEU A 41 5.78 10.48 -10.59
N LEU A 42 6.82 9.91 -9.98
CA LEU A 42 6.72 8.71 -9.14
C LEU A 42 5.78 8.94 -7.94
N TYR A 43 5.93 10.05 -7.22
CA TYR A 43 5.08 10.36 -6.07
C TYR A 43 3.67 10.82 -6.47
N LEU A 44 3.52 11.49 -7.62
CA LEU A 44 2.20 11.82 -8.16
C LEU A 44 1.42 10.55 -8.55
N ILE A 45 2.09 9.56 -9.16
CA ILE A 45 1.45 8.28 -9.46
C ILE A 45 1.04 7.55 -8.17
N LEU A 46 1.85 7.60 -7.12
CA LEU A 46 1.49 7.04 -5.82
C LEU A 46 0.27 7.76 -5.24
N ALA A 47 0.22 9.09 -5.28
CA ALA A 47 -0.94 9.89 -4.84
C ALA A 47 -2.20 9.54 -5.63
N LEU A 48 -2.11 9.48 -6.96
CA LEU A 48 -3.22 9.08 -7.84
C LEU A 48 -3.68 7.65 -7.57
N SER A 49 -2.76 6.74 -7.26
CA SER A 49 -3.09 5.37 -6.90
C SER A 49 -3.88 5.29 -5.59
N LEU A 50 -3.54 6.10 -4.59
CA LEU A 50 -4.25 6.17 -3.32
C LEU A 50 -5.65 6.75 -3.49
N ASP A 51 -5.79 7.80 -4.30
CA ASP A 51 -7.08 8.41 -4.64
C ASP A 51 -7.97 7.45 -5.43
N ALA A 52 -7.43 6.84 -6.50
CA ALA A 52 -8.13 5.86 -7.33
C ALA A 52 -8.49 4.56 -6.59
N ALA A 53 -7.81 4.27 -5.50
CA ALA A 53 -8.10 3.10 -4.66
C ALA A 53 -9.51 3.15 -4.04
N GLY A 54 -10.06 4.34 -3.82
CA GLY A 54 -11.44 4.53 -3.33
C GLY A 54 -11.63 4.16 -1.86
N TRP A 55 -10.62 4.34 -1.03
CA TRP A 55 -10.70 4.10 0.42
C TRP A 55 -11.76 4.96 1.10
N VAL A 56 -11.80 6.23 0.70
CA VAL A 56 -12.73 7.26 1.15
C VAL A 56 -13.02 8.15 -0.04
N GLU A 57 -14.17 8.81 -0.05
CA GLU A 57 -14.47 9.87 -1.01
C GLU A 57 -13.57 11.09 -0.75
N ASP A 58 -13.31 11.90 -1.80
CA ASP A 58 -12.56 13.17 -1.75
C ASP A 58 -11.10 13.07 -1.26
N MET A 59 -10.34 12.09 -1.75
CA MET A 59 -8.90 12.00 -1.49
C MET A 59 -8.03 12.82 -2.47
N SER A 60 -8.62 13.68 -3.30
CA SER A 60 -7.92 14.50 -4.30
C SER A 60 -6.83 15.43 -3.71
N LEU A 61 -6.93 15.73 -2.41
CA LEU A 61 -5.91 16.50 -1.67
C LEU A 61 -4.53 15.80 -1.61
N LEU A 62 -4.45 14.50 -1.87
CA LEU A 62 -3.19 13.75 -1.87
C LEU A 62 -2.24 14.24 -2.96
N LEU A 63 -2.77 14.69 -4.10
CA LEU A 63 -1.96 15.23 -5.20
C LEU A 63 -1.13 16.45 -4.78
N PRO A 64 -1.74 17.56 -4.28
CA PRO A 64 -0.99 18.71 -3.81
C PRO A 64 -0.12 18.40 -2.57
N VAL A 65 -0.49 17.41 -1.76
CA VAL A 65 0.35 16.95 -0.63
C VAL A 65 1.64 16.31 -1.15
N ALA A 66 1.54 15.39 -2.11
CA ALA A 66 2.72 14.77 -2.72
C ALA A 66 3.61 15.81 -3.43
N ALA A 67 3.01 16.72 -4.20
CA ALA A 67 3.74 17.78 -4.89
C ALA A 67 4.48 18.70 -3.89
N GLY A 68 3.82 19.10 -2.81
CA GLY A 68 4.42 19.87 -1.72
C GLY A 68 5.59 19.15 -1.05
N GLY A 69 5.43 17.86 -0.76
CA GLY A 69 6.48 17.02 -0.20
C GLY A 69 7.70 16.94 -1.09
N VAL A 70 7.53 16.70 -2.39
CA VAL A 70 8.64 16.71 -3.37
C VAL A 70 9.30 18.07 -3.44
N ALA A 71 8.53 19.16 -3.55
CA ALA A 71 9.07 20.51 -3.65
C ALA A 71 9.90 20.89 -2.41
N MET A 72 9.35 20.67 -1.21
CA MET A 72 10.05 20.97 0.04
C MET A 72 11.24 20.05 0.28
N GLY A 73 11.14 18.76 -0.08
CA GLY A 73 12.26 17.82 -0.04
C GLY A 73 13.40 18.26 -0.97
N LEU A 74 13.06 18.77 -2.16
CA LEU A 74 14.04 19.30 -3.11
C LEU A 74 14.70 20.59 -2.58
N LEU A 75 13.93 21.55 -2.08
CA LEU A 75 14.46 22.78 -1.45
C LEU A 75 15.41 22.43 -0.30
N MET A 76 15.04 21.47 0.54
CA MET A 76 15.86 21.05 1.64
C MET A 76 17.13 20.32 1.20
N ALA A 77 17.09 19.57 0.09
CA ALA A 77 18.28 18.91 -0.46
C ALA A 77 19.35 19.90 -0.91
N PHE A 78 18.95 21.08 -1.40
CA PHE A 78 19.87 22.16 -1.78
C PHE A 78 20.30 23.05 -0.60
N SER A 79 19.68 22.91 0.57
CA SER A 79 20.02 23.67 1.77
C SER A 79 21.35 23.19 2.39
N ARG A 80 21.86 23.99 3.35
CA ARG A 80 23.07 23.66 4.12
C ARG A 80 22.78 22.89 5.42
N PHE A 81 21.50 22.67 5.71
CA PHE A 81 21.08 22.05 6.96
C PHE A 81 21.37 20.55 7.00
N ASP A 82 21.58 20.05 8.20
CA ASP A 82 21.84 18.62 8.46
C ASP A 82 20.56 17.78 8.56
N GLY A 83 20.74 16.47 8.82
CA GLY A 83 19.63 15.52 8.88
C GLY A 83 18.66 15.77 10.04
N PHE A 84 19.12 16.28 11.18
CA PHE A 84 18.22 16.57 12.30
C PHE A 84 17.28 17.74 11.99
N PHE A 85 17.84 18.83 11.47
CA PHE A 85 17.01 19.97 11.04
C PHE A 85 16.04 19.56 9.91
N MET A 86 16.49 18.72 9.00
CA MET A 86 15.63 18.17 7.95
C MET A 86 14.41 17.43 8.51
N LEU A 87 14.58 16.59 9.53
CA LEU A 87 13.48 15.85 10.15
C LEU A 87 12.47 16.81 10.83
N THR A 88 12.97 17.75 11.64
CA THR A 88 12.10 18.73 12.32
C THR A 88 11.38 19.64 11.34
N HIS A 89 12.08 20.09 10.29
CA HIS A 89 11.48 20.89 9.22
C HIS A 89 10.44 20.09 8.45
N SER A 90 10.71 18.81 8.09
CA SER A 90 9.75 17.96 7.40
C SER A 90 8.48 17.76 8.21
N PHE A 91 8.61 17.54 9.52
CA PHE A 91 7.47 17.39 10.42
C PHE A 91 6.63 18.68 10.48
N SER A 92 7.27 19.81 10.75
CA SER A 92 6.57 21.09 10.92
C SER A 92 5.91 21.58 9.63
N THR A 93 6.62 21.52 8.51
CA THR A 93 6.08 21.92 7.20
C THR A 93 5.03 20.93 6.70
N GLY A 94 5.22 19.64 6.97
CA GLY A 94 4.25 18.59 6.63
C GLY A 94 2.95 18.79 7.38
N LEU A 95 3.03 18.99 8.70
CA LEU A 95 1.85 19.26 9.51
C LEU A 95 1.11 20.52 9.01
N ALA A 96 1.83 21.62 8.77
CA ALA A 96 1.23 22.85 8.27
C ALA A 96 0.59 22.67 6.89
N TRP A 97 1.25 21.98 5.95
CA TRP A 97 0.75 21.78 4.59
C TRP A 97 -0.43 20.82 4.54
N VAL A 98 -0.36 19.69 5.25
CA VAL A 98 -1.45 18.73 5.34
C VAL A 98 -2.66 19.36 6.02
N MET A 99 -2.47 20.06 7.16
CA MET A 99 -3.55 20.76 7.85
C MET A 99 -4.19 21.85 6.97
N PHE A 100 -3.41 22.58 6.19
CA PHE A 100 -3.94 23.56 5.24
C PHE A 100 -4.93 22.91 4.24
N TRP A 101 -4.60 21.76 3.68
CA TRP A 101 -5.48 21.06 2.75
C TRP A 101 -6.67 20.41 3.48
N MET A 102 -6.43 19.82 4.63
CA MET A 102 -7.50 19.23 5.48
C MET A 102 -8.54 20.28 5.91
N THR A 103 -8.11 21.50 6.27
CA THR A 103 -9.06 22.58 6.61
C THR A 103 -9.93 23.01 5.43
N ARG A 104 -9.51 22.80 4.19
CA ARG A 104 -10.35 23.02 3.01
C ARG A 104 -11.37 21.91 2.82
N LEU A 105 -10.97 20.67 3.06
CA LEU A 105 -11.86 19.51 2.96
C LEU A 105 -13.04 19.61 3.93
N VAL A 106 -12.77 19.98 5.19
CA VAL A 106 -13.81 20.06 6.24
C VAL A 106 -14.59 21.39 6.24
N ALA A 107 -14.39 22.24 5.24
CA ALA A 107 -15.01 23.56 5.22
C ALA A 107 -16.55 23.55 5.14
N GLN A 108 -17.13 22.51 4.58
CA GLN A 108 -18.56 22.35 4.35
C GLN A 108 -19.27 21.57 5.47
N GLU A 109 -18.54 21.07 6.45
CA GLU A 109 -19.10 20.32 7.56
C GLU A 109 -20.08 21.17 8.38
N GLU A 110 -21.26 20.63 8.67
CA GLU A 110 -22.32 21.33 9.40
C GLU A 110 -21.85 21.84 10.78
N TRP A 111 -21.08 21.01 11.49
CA TRP A 111 -20.50 21.37 12.78
C TRP A 111 -19.55 22.58 12.68
N VAL A 112 -18.71 22.61 11.65
CA VAL A 112 -17.79 23.73 11.38
C VAL A 112 -18.59 25.00 11.05
N GLN A 113 -19.61 24.89 10.23
CA GLN A 113 -20.47 26.01 9.86
C GLN A 113 -21.24 26.55 11.06
N GLY A 114 -21.72 25.67 11.95
CA GLY A 114 -22.35 26.07 13.20
C GLY A 114 -21.43 26.89 14.10
N LEU A 115 -20.15 26.51 14.23
CA LEU A 115 -19.17 27.30 15.00
C LEU A 115 -18.90 28.67 14.37
N VAL A 116 -18.79 28.72 13.03
CA VAL A 116 -18.57 29.97 12.31
C VAL A 116 -19.77 30.90 12.46
N ALA A 117 -20.99 30.38 12.39
CA ALA A 117 -22.22 31.15 12.65
C ALA A 117 -22.28 31.74 14.06
N ASN A 118 -21.68 31.05 15.05
CA ASN A 118 -21.53 31.52 16.42
C ASN A 118 -20.33 32.48 16.64
N GLY A 119 -19.68 32.96 15.57
CA GLY A 119 -18.62 33.95 15.63
C GLY A 119 -17.20 33.42 15.79
N VAL A 120 -16.98 32.10 15.70
CA VAL A 120 -15.64 31.52 15.71
C VAL A 120 -14.98 31.72 14.34
N PRO A 121 -13.72 32.22 14.29
CA PRO A 121 -13.02 32.38 13.01
C PRO A 121 -12.97 31.07 12.21
N PRO A 122 -13.20 31.08 10.88
CA PRO A 122 -13.33 29.85 10.09
C PRO A 122 -12.15 28.90 10.20
N LEU A 123 -10.92 29.42 10.26
CA LEU A 123 -9.72 28.58 10.40
C LEU A 123 -9.68 27.88 11.76
N GLN A 124 -10.06 28.58 12.83
CA GLN A 124 -10.11 28.00 14.17
C GLN A 124 -11.20 26.93 14.28
N ALA A 125 -12.40 27.20 13.75
CA ALA A 125 -13.50 26.22 13.75
C ALA A 125 -13.09 24.91 13.04
N ARG A 126 -12.45 25.00 11.88
CA ARG A 126 -11.95 23.85 11.13
C ARG A 126 -10.83 23.12 11.87
N SER A 127 -9.90 23.85 12.49
CA SER A 127 -8.83 23.24 13.28
C SER A 127 -9.37 22.56 14.55
N TYR A 128 -10.36 23.11 15.21
CA TYR A 128 -11.03 22.49 16.36
C TYR A 128 -11.73 21.20 15.95
N PHE A 129 -12.43 21.19 14.82
CA PHE A 129 -13.07 20.00 14.29
C PHE A 129 -12.06 18.87 14.05
N LEU A 130 -10.95 19.14 13.36
CA LEU A 130 -9.93 18.15 13.07
C LEU A 130 -9.24 17.63 14.35
N LEU A 131 -8.99 18.53 15.30
CA LEU A 131 -8.39 18.15 16.59
C LEU A 131 -9.33 17.27 17.42
N ASP A 132 -10.62 17.62 17.49
CA ASP A 132 -11.63 16.84 18.17
C ASP A 132 -11.75 15.42 17.61
N ARG A 133 -11.81 15.30 16.27
CA ARG A 133 -11.82 14.01 15.58
C ARG A 133 -10.58 13.19 15.86
N TRP A 134 -9.41 13.81 15.80
CA TRP A 134 -8.16 13.11 16.10
C TRP A 134 -8.07 12.65 17.56
N LEU A 135 -8.49 13.49 18.51
CA LEU A 135 -8.52 13.13 19.93
C LEU A 135 -9.53 12.00 20.22
N SER A 136 -10.70 12.05 19.61
CA SER A 136 -11.72 11.01 19.73
C SER A 136 -11.21 9.68 19.16
N TRP A 137 -10.54 9.71 18.03
CA TRP A 137 -9.89 8.54 17.45
C TRP A 137 -8.77 8.00 18.35
N LEU A 138 -7.94 8.87 18.93
CA LEU A 138 -6.88 8.49 19.86
C LEU A 138 -7.46 7.83 21.13
N GLN A 139 -8.54 8.37 21.67
CA GLN A 139 -9.25 7.76 22.79
C GLN A 139 -9.82 6.39 22.44
N ALA A 140 -10.40 6.23 21.25
CA ALA A 140 -10.87 4.95 20.75
C ALA A 140 -9.71 3.94 20.58
N ALA A 141 -8.58 4.40 20.04
CA ALA A 141 -7.39 3.58 19.87
C ALA A 141 -6.84 3.07 21.20
N LEU A 142 -6.71 3.94 22.21
CA LEU A 142 -6.22 3.59 23.54
C LEU A 142 -7.25 2.79 24.35
N GLY A 143 -8.53 3.07 24.18
CA GLY A 143 -9.65 2.39 24.86
C GLY A 143 -10.08 1.08 24.22
N ASN A 144 -9.36 0.60 23.19
CA ASN A 144 -9.74 -0.57 22.39
C ASN A 144 -11.16 -0.48 21.78
N ALA A 145 -11.67 0.73 21.55
CA ALA A 145 -12.91 0.95 20.82
C ALA A 145 -12.68 0.95 19.30
N ALA A 146 -13.75 0.81 18.53
CA ALA A 146 -13.72 0.98 17.09
C ALA A 146 -13.88 2.46 16.71
N SER A 147 -13.28 2.89 15.61
CA SER A 147 -13.47 4.22 15.06
C SER A 147 -13.93 4.14 13.62
N ASN A 148 -14.85 5.04 13.22
CA ASN A 148 -15.36 5.18 11.86
C ASN A 148 -14.94 6.51 11.22
N ASP A 149 -13.90 7.14 11.74
CA ASP A 149 -13.52 8.49 11.33
C ASP A 149 -12.66 8.49 10.07
N ASN A 150 -13.25 8.86 8.96
CA ASN A 150 -12.57 8.94 7.66
C ASN A 150 -11.58 10.11 7.60
N TYR A 151 -11.80 11.21 8.33
CA TYR A 151 -10.91 12.37 8.33
C TYR A 151 -9.56 12.07 8.97
N VAL A 152 -9.56 11.25 10.02
CA VAL A 152 -8.31 10.83 10.66
C VAL A 152 -7.49 9.95 9.70
N PHE A 153 -8.13 9.03 9.00
CA PHE A 153 -7.45 8.23 7.97
C PHE A 153 -6.84 9.09 6.86
N ILE A 154 -7.62 10.06 6.33
CA ILE A 154 -7.13 10.99 5.29
C ILE A 154 -5.93 11.80 5.81
N LEU A 155 -5.99 12.27 7.06
CA LEU A 155 -4.90 13.00 7.71
C LEU A 155 -3.61 12.18 7.78
N GLU A 156 -3.72 10.94 8.27
CA GLU A 156 -2.57 10.05 8.46
C GLU A 156 -1.94 9.63 7.14
N ILE A 157 -2.76 9.21 6.16
CA ILE A 157 -2.25 8.81 4.85
C ILE A 157 -1.61 10.00 4.10
N SER A 158 -2.18 11.21 4.26
CA SER A 158 -1.61 12.44 3.70
C SER A 158 -0.26 12.76 4.32
N PHE A 159 -0.14 12.64 5.65
CA PHE A 159 1.11 12.89 6.35
C PHE A 159 2.19 11.83 6.01
N LEU A 160 1.79 10.57 5.89
CA LEU A 160 2.68 9.50 5.44
C LEU A 160 3.18 9.76 4.00
N LEU A 161 2.27 10.13 3.09
CA LEU A 161 2.61 10.46 1.70
C LEU A 161 3.57 11.67 1.62
N TRP A 162 3.29 12.72 2.42
CA TRP A 162 4.19 13.86 2.56
C TRP A 162 5.59 13.43 2.97
N TRP A 163 5.69 12.62 4.02
CA TRP A 163 6.96 12.13 4.52
C TRP A 163 7.71 11.29 3.49
N LEU A 164 7.04 10.36 2.83
CA LEU A 164 7.64 9.56 1.77
C LEU A 164 8.17 10.46 0.64
N ALA A 165 7.39 11.44 0.19
CA ALA A 165 7.77 12.34 -0.88
C ALA A 165 8.93 13.27 -0.46
N TYR A 166 8.85 13.87 0.72
CA TYR A 166 9.88 14.77 1.24
C TYR A 166 11.20 14.04 1.49
N LEU A 167 11.18 12.99 2.32
CA LEU A 167 12.39 12.25 2.69
C LEU A 167 12.99 11.51 1.51
N GLY A 168 12.15 10.95 0.65
CA GLY A 168 12.59 10.26 -0.56
C GLY A 168 13.29 11.22 -1.52
N THR A 169 12.74 12.40 -1.76
CA THR A 169 13.36 13.41 -2.62
C THR A 169 14.66 13.94 -2.00
N TRP A 170 14.63 14.26 -0.71
CA TRP A 170 15.84 14.72 0.00
C TRP A 170 16.96 13.68 -0.02
N THR A 171 16.68 12.40 0.29
CA THR A 171 17.70 11.33 0.28
C THR A 171 18.24 11.05 -1.11
N ALA A 172 17.38 11.12 -2.14
CA ALA A 172 17.79 10.93 -3.52
C ALA A 172 18.79 12.02 -3.95
N PHE A 173 18.49 13.28 -3.69
CA PHE A 173 19.33 14.40 -4.13
C PHE A 173 20.54 14.61 -3.23
N ARG A 174 20.42 14.45 -1.92
CA ARG A 174 21.51 14.70 -0.96
C ARG A 174 22.53 13.56 -0.93
N HIS A 175 22.07 12.32 -1.00
CA HIS A 175 22.91 11.14 -0.81
C HIS A 175 23.00 10.22 -2.04
N GLY A 176 22.23 10.49 -3.10
CA GLY A 176 22.14 9.61 -4.26
C GLY A 176 21.41 8.30 -4.02
N HIS A 177 20.67 8.17 -2.90
CA HIS A 177 20.01 6.93 -2.51
C HIS A 177 18.64 6.73 -3.19
N VAL A 178 18.61 6.84 -4.52
CA VAL A 178 17.37 6.71 -5.31
C VAL A 178 16.71 5.34 -5.14
N TRP A 179 17.51 4.28 -5.01
CA TRP A 179 16.99 2.94 -4.77
C TRP A 179 16.13 2.85 -3.50
N ARG A 180 16.58 3.47 -2.41
CA ARG A 180 15.80 3.50 -1.15
C ARG A 180 14.46 4.21 -1.34
N THR A 181 14.46 5.31 -2.08
CA THR A 181 13.25 6.08 -2.42
C THR A 181 12.24 5.23 -3.19
N VAL A 182 12.71 4.56 -4.25
CA VAL A 182 11.88 3.66 -5.07
C VAL A 182 11.33 2.50 -4.24
N PHE A 183 12.15 1.91 -3.38
CA PHE A 183 11.75 0.80 -2.53
C PHE A 183 10.65 1.19 -1.54
N MET A 184 10.81 2.32 -0.82
CA MET A 184 9.82 2.78 0.16
C MET A 184 8.49 3.17 -0.50
N ALA A 185 8.54 3.95 -1.59
CA ALA A 185 7.33 4.32 -2.34
C ALA A 185 6.67 3.10 -3.01
N GLY A 186 7.47 2.17 -3.54
CA GLY A 186 6.99 0.92 -4.13
C GLY A 186 6.32 0.01 -3.11
N THR A 187 6.86 -0.09 -1.89
CA THR A 187 6.24 -0.85 -0.80
C THR A 187 4.88 -0.25 -0.44
N ALA A 188 4.77 1.08 -0.31
CA ALA A 188 3.50 1.75 -0.05
C ALA A 188 2.48 1.48 -1.16
N LEU A 189 2.91 1.53 -2.43
CA LEU A 189 2.04 1.23 -3.57
C LEU A 189 1.60 -0.25 -3.61
N LEU A 190 2.50 -1.20 -3.31
CA LEU A 190 2.15 -2.62 -3.27
C LEU A 190 1.13 -2.92 -2.18
N VAL A 191 1.31 -2.33 -0.98
CA VAL A 191 0.33 -2.43 0.10
C VAL A 191 -1.01 -1.84 -0.34
N ASN A 192 -1.00 -0.64 -0.95
CA ASN A 192 -2.21 -0.04 -1.50
C ASN A 192 -2.87 -0.96 -2.54
N THR A 193 -2.11 -1.49 -3.50
CA THR A 193 -2.64 -2.37 -4.57
C THR A 193 -3.26 -3.65 -4.03
N TYR A 194 -2.68 -4.20 -2.96
CA TYR A 194 -3.17 -5.44 -2.35
C TYR A 194 -4.49 -5.25 -1.61
N TYR A 195 -4.64 -4.12 -0.90
CA TYR A 195 -5.82 -3.86 -0.06
C TYR A 195 -6.84 -2.92 -0.71
N ALA A 196 -6.49 -2.24 -1.81
CA ALA A 196 -7.34 -1.22 -2.42
C ALA A 196 -8.74 -1.76 -2.74
N PRO A 197 -9.79 -1.02 -2.41
CA PRO A 197 -11.13 -1.28 -2.86
C PRO A 197 -11.23 -1.42 -4.38
N ASN A 198 -10.71 -0.49 -5.13
CA ASN A 198 -10.72 -0.50 -6.57
C ASN A 198 -9.40 -1.04 -7.14
N SER A 199 -9.44 -1.57 -8.35
CA SER A 199 -8.22 -2.03 -9.01
C SER A 199 -7.33 -0.86 -9.40
N VAL A 200 -6.14 -0.81 -8.84
CA VAL A 200 -5.10 0.19 -9.14
C VAL A 200 -3.92 -0.39 -9.94
N MET A 201 -4.13 -1.51 -10.61
CA MET A 201 -3.10 -2.23 -11.37
C MET A 201 -2.44 -1.34 -12.43
N ALA A 202 -3.21 -0.46 -13.11
CA ALA A 202 -2.64 0.49 -14.09
C ALA A 202 -1.61 1.43 -13.44
N HIS A 203 -1.88 1.91 -12.22
CA HIS A 203 -0.96 2.77 -11.46
C HIS A 203 0.30 2.01 -11.05
N LEU A 204 0.18 0.71 -10.70
CA LEU A 204 1.33 -0.14 -10.39
C LEU A 204 2.25 -0.31 -11.61
N VAL A 205 1.69 -0.55 -12.79
CA VAL A 205 2.46 -0.65 -14.05
C VAL A 205 3.15 0.68 -14.37
N LEU A 206 2.42 1.78 -14.27
CA LEU A 206 2.96 3.12 -14.56
C LEU A 206 4.07 3.50 -13.57
N PHE A 207 3.86 3.27 -12.27
CA PHE A 207 4.87 3.48 -11.22
C PHE A 207 6.13 2.65 -11.48
N SER A 208 5.97 1.37 -11.78
CA SER A 208 7.10 0.47 -12.05
C SER A 208 7.90 0.93 -13.27
N THR A 209 7.21 1.41 -14.32
CA THR A 209 7.85 1.99 -15.50
C THR A 209 8.69 3.21 -15.13
N VAL A 210 8.10 4.18 -14.39
CA VAL A 210 8.80 5.40 -13.98
C VAL A 210 9.94 5.08 -13.02
N ALA A 211 9.75 4.15 -12.09
CA ALA A 211 10.78 3.71 -11.14
C ALA A 211 12.00 3.10 -11.85
N LEU A 212 11.78 2.21 -12.82
CA LEU A 212 12.86 1.60 -13.59
C LEU A 212 13.59 2.64 -14.47
N LEU A 213 12.84 3.56 -15.10
CA LEU A 213 13.43 4.67 -15.85
C LEU A 213 14.25 5.60 -14.95
N LEU A 214 13.75 5.92 -13.75
CA LEU A 214 14.47 6.72 -12.77
C LEU A 214 15.78 6.05 -12.33
N LEU A 215 15.74 4.74 -12.05
CA LEU A 215 16.93 3.97 -11.68
C LEU A 215 17.93 3.91 -12.84
N ALA A 216 17.48 3.67 -14.08
CA ALA A 216 18.32 3.68 -15.25
C ALA A 216 18.96 5.05 -15.48
N TRP A 217 18.16 6.14 -15.39
CA TRP A 217 18.64 7.51 -15.54
C TRP A 217 19.71 7.87 -14.51
N THR A 218 19.41 7.62 -13.22
CA THR A 218 20.35 7.98 -12.14
C THR A 218 21.63 7.14 -12.18
N ASN A 219 21.54 5.88 -12.63
CA ASN A 219 22.72 5.06 -12.90
C ASN A 219 23.57 5.65 -14.03
N LEU A 220 22.94 6.06 -15.15
CA LEU A 220 23.64 6.71 -16.27
C LEU A 220 24.36 7.98 -15.82
N VAL A 221 23.66 8.86 -15.08
CA VAL A 221 24.26 10.13 -14.56
C VAL A 221 25.45 9.82 -13.66
N SER A 222 25.33 8.84 -12.77
CA SER A 222 26.44 8.40 -11.89
C SER A 222 27.61 7.84 -12.69
N GLN A 223 27.34 7.06 -13.75
CA GLN A 223 28.40 6.52 -14.62
C GLN A 223 29.08 7.64 -15.44
N ARG A 224 28.32 8.60 -15.97
CA ARG A 224 28.90 9.75 -16.69
C ARG A 224 29.84 10.55 -15.79
N GLN A 225 29.47 10.77 -14.53
CA GLN A 225 30.34 11.45 -13.55
C GLN A 225 31.65 10.66 -13.33
N ARG A 226 31.58 9.32 -13.21
CA ARG A 226 32.75 8.45 -13.10
C ARG A 226 33.61 8.49 -14.35
N TRP A 227 33.03 8.37 -15.54
CA TRP A 227 33.77 8.40 -16.82
C TRP A 227 34.53 9.72 -17.00
N ARG A 228 33.92 10.86 -16.65
CA ARG A 228 34.62 12.14 -16.66
C ARG A 228 35.77 12.21 -15.66
N ALA A 229 35.57 11.67 -14.45
CA ALA A 229 36.65 11.60 -13.47
C ALA A 229 37.85 10.78 -13.92
N PHE A 230 37.60 9.76 -14.76
CA PHE A 230 38.64 8.93 -15.39
C PHE A 230 39.05 9.40 -16.80
N GLN A 231 38.58 10.57 -17.25
CA GLN A 231 38.85 11.13 -18.57
C GLN A 231 38.49 10.19 -19.76
N VAL A 232 37.47 9.35 -19.56
CA VAL A 232 36.95 8.47 -20.64
C VAL A 232 36.09 9.30 -21.60
N HIS A 233 36.40 9.24 -22.87
CA HIS A 233 35.60 9.88 -23.92
C HIS A 233 34.40 9.01 -24.25
N PHE A 234 33.21 9.61 -24.28
CA PHE A 234 31.96 8.93 -24.66
C PHE A 234 31.17 9.80 -25.63
N SER A 235 30.34 9.14 -26.45
CA SER A 235 29.50 9.84 -27.42
C SER A 235 28.46 10.74 -26.73
N PRO A 236 28.16 11.92 -27.28
CA PRO A 236 27.06 12.77 -26.80
C PRO A 236 25.72 12.04 -26.72
N ASP A 237 25.46 11.11 -27.64
CA ASP A 237 24.19 10.40 -27.82
C ASP A 237 24.01 9.22 -26.87
N ILE A 238 25.05 8.86 -26.06
CA ILE A 238 25.01 7.71 -25.15
C ILE A 238 23.80 7.78 -24.20
N GLY A 239 23.32 8.99 -23.89
CA GLY A 239 22.14 9.18 -23.04
C GLY A 239 20.85 8.67 -23.66
N PHE A 240 20.66 8.96 -24.93
CA PHE A 240 19.49 8.52 -25.68
C PHE A 240 19.47 7.00 -25.85
N ASP A 241 20.59 6.44 -26.28
CA ASP A 241 20.73 4.99 -26.49
C ASP A 241 20.53 4.21 -25.16
N PHE A 242 21.10 4.72 -24.07
CA PHE A 242 20.95 4.11 -22.75
C PHE A 242 19.50 4.15 -22.26
N MET A 243 18.82 5.28 -22.41
CA MET A 243 17.41 5.42 -22.01
C MET A 243 16.48 4.59 -22.90
N ARG A 244 16.73 4.53 -24.20
CA ARG A 244 15.99 3.66 -25.13
C ARG A 244 16.14 2.19 -24.73
N THR A 245 17.36 1.75 -24.49
CA THR A 245 17.66 0.38 -24.03
C THR A 245 17.03 0.11 -22.68
N GLY A 246 17.14 1.04 -21.74
CA GLY A 246 16.49 0.98 -20.43
C GLY A 246 14.96 0.83 -20.52
N LEU A 247 14.32 1.56 -21.44
CA LEU A 247 12.88 1.43 -21.71
C LEU A 247 12.52 0.04 -22.24
N MET A 248 13.32 -0.48 -23.19
CA MET A 248 13.10 -1.82 -23.75
C MET A 248 13.19 -2.91 -22.67
N TYR A 249 14.21 -2.84 -21.79
CA TYR A 249 14.34 -3.78 -20.66
C TYR A 249 13.20 -3.61 -19.66
N THR A 250 12.79 -2.39 -19.39
CA THR A 250 11.63 -2.11 -18.52
C THR A 250 10.37 -2.79 -19.04
N LEU A 251 10.07 -2.61 -20.34
CA LEU A 251 8.90 -3.25 -20.97
C LEU A 251 9.00 -4.78 -20.96
N ALA A 252 10.20 -5.33 -21.21
CA ALA A 252 10.41 -6.77 -21.15
C ALA A 252 10.19 -7.33 -19.75
N VAL A 253 10.73 -6.68 -18.70
CA VAL A 253 10.53 -7.07 -17.29
C VAL A 253 9.06 -7.00 -16.90
N LEU A 254 8.35 -5.94 -17.28
CA LEU A 254 6.91 -5.80 -17.01
C LEU A 254 6.09 -6.86 -17.73
N LEU A 255 6.43 -7.19 -18.99
CA LEU A 255 5.78 -8.27 -19.74
C LEU A 255 5.97 -9.63 -19.05
N ILE A 256 7.20 -9.93 -18.64
CA ILE A 256 7.51 -11.17 -17.90
C ILE A 256 6.75 -11.20 -16.57
N ALA A 257 6.73 -10.10 -15.83
CA ALA A 257 6.00 -9.98 -14.56
C ALA A 257 4.48 -10.16 -14.75
N PHE A 258 3.93 -9.70 -15.86
CA PHE A 258 2.51 -9.87 -16.20
C PHE A 258 2.17 -11.32 -16.59
N VAL A 259 3.06 -12.02 -17.28
CA VAL A 259 2.87 -13.41 -17.71
C VAL A 259 3.13 -14.42 -16.58
N ALA A 260 3.88 -14.02 -15.55
CA ALA A 260 4.34 -14.89 -14.45
C ALA A 260 3.43 -15.02 -13.19
N PRO A 261 2.13 -14.66 -13.15
CA PRO A 261 1.34 -14.63 -11.92
C PRO A 261 1.07 -16.01 -11.30
N ASN A 262 1.41 -17.11 -11.96
CA ASN A 262 1.11 -18.46 -11.48
C ASN A 262 2.15 -19.05 -10.52
N PHE A 263 3.34 -18.44 -10.38
CA PHE A 263 4.38 -18.94 -9.50
C PHE A 263 4.06 -18.81 -7.99
N GLY A 264 3.24 -17.84 -7.59
CA GLY A 264 2.86 -17.61 -6.19
C GLY A 264 1.86 -18.61 -5.60
N ARG A 265 1.30 -19.52 -6.41
CA ARG A 265 0.33 -20.54 -5.97
C ARG A 265 0.96 -21.83 -5.49
N SER A 266 2.29 -21.92 -5.45
CA SER A 266 3.00 -23.12 -5.00
C SER A 266 2.76 -23.37 -3.50
N PRO A 267 2.37 -24.58 -3.09
CA PRO A 267 2.14 -24.91 -1.68
C PRO A 267 3.40 -24.76 -0.81
N GLN A 268 4.57 -24.91 -1.38
CA GLN A 268 5.86 -24.74 -0.70
C GLN A 268 6.11 -23.29 -0.28
N ILE A 269 5.79 -22.32 -1.14
CA ILE A 269 5.92 -20.88 -0.83
C ILE A 269 4.91 -20.49 0.25
N ARG A 270 3.70 -21.04 0.21
CA ARG A 270 2.66 -20.79 1.23
C ARG A 270 3.11 -21.27 2.62
N GLN A 271 3.71 -22.45 2.73
CA GLN A 271 4.25 -22.97 4.00
C GLN A 271 5.39 -22.11 4.54
N LEU A 272 6.28 -21.63 3.69
CA LEU A 272 7.39 -20.76 4.08
C LEU A 272 6.92 -19.41 4.63
N LEU A 273 5.79 -18.89 4.12
CA LEU A 273 5.22 -17.61 4.51
C LEU A 273 4.24 -17.70 5.70
N GLN A 274 3.88 -18.89 6.17
CA GLN A 274 2.93 -19.06 7.29
C GLN A 274 3.28 -18.24 8.56
N PRO A 275 4.52 -18.20 9.07
CA PRO A 275 4.83 -17.44 10.28
C PRO A 275 4.68 -15.94 10.07
N LEU A 276 4.88 -15.46 8.84
CA LEU A 276 4.67 -14.05 8.47
C LEU A 276 3.18 -13.73 8.40
N ASN A 277 2.37 -14.64 7.86
CA ASN A 277 0.93 -14.46 7.76
C ASN A 277 0.25 -14.33 9.12
N ARG A 278 0.64 -15.12 10.14
CA ARG A 278 0.07 -15.01 11.48
C ARG A 278 0.29 -13.63 12.12
N ARG A 279 1.51 -13.07 11.99
CA ARG A 279 1.80 -11.71 12.47
C ARG A 279 1.02 -10.67 11.67
N TRP A 280 0.88 -10.89 10.39
CA TRP A 280 0.13 -10.02 9.50
C TRP A 280 -1.37 -9.99 9.83
N GLU A 281 -1.97 -11.15 10.12
CA GLU A 281 -3.37 -11.28 10.54
C GLU A 281 -3.66 -10.50 11.83
N ALA A 282 -2.77 -10.56 12.81
CA ALA A 282 -2.90 -9.77 14.04
C ALA A 282 -2.86 -8.26 13.75
N THR A 283 -1.94 -7.80 12.91
CA THR A 283 -1.82 -6.39 12.52
C THR A 283 -3.04 -5.92 11.72
N THR A 284 -3.54 -6.76 10.80
CA THR A 284 -4.72 -6.43 9.99
C THR A 284 -6.00 -6.42 10.82
N ALA A 285 -6.11 -7.25 11.85
CA ALA A 285 -7.25 -7.21 12.78
C ALA A 285 -7.32 -5.87 13.53
N GLU A 286 -6.18 -5.37 14.00
CA GLU A 286 -6.08 -4.08 14.69
C GLU A 286 -6.37 -2.91 13.75
N TRP A 287 -5.77 -2.93 12.56
CA TRP A 287 -6.09 -1.98 11.49
C TRP A 287 -7.58 -1.95 11.17
N ASN A 288 -8.19 -3.14 11.05
CA ASN A 288 -9.61 -3.28 10.78
C ASN A 288 -10.49 -2.69 11.87
N ARG A 289 -10.05 -2.73 13.11
CA ARG A 289 -10.75 -2.13 14.25
C ARG A 289 -10.71 -0.60 14.21
N LEU A 290 -9.55 -0.03 13.91
CA LEU A 290 -9.33 1.42 13.96
C LEU A 290 -9.93 2.17 12.76
N TYR A 291 -10.07 1.50 11.63
CA TYR A 291 -10.54 2.11 10.38
C TYR A 291 -11.75 1.38 9.79
N GLN A 292 -12.78 1.19 10.60
CA GLN A 292 -14.01 0.50 10.16
C GLN A 292 -14.82 1.29 9.12
N GLY A 293 -14.70 2.61 9.12
CA GLY A 293 -15.40 3.50 8.18
C GLY A 293 -14.83 3.54 6.76
N LEU A 294 -13.68 2.90 6.52
CA LEU A 294 -13.11 2.89 5.17
C LEU A 294 -13.96 2.06 4.22
N ASN A 295 -14.14 2.57 3.00
CA ASN A 295 -14.64 1.80 1.88
C ASN A 295 -13.65 0.66 1.63
N ARG A 296 -13.87 -0.45 2.32
CA ARG A 296 -13.23 -1.67 1.86
C ARG A 296 -13.97 -2.10 0.62
N GLN A 297 -13.22 -2.56 -0.40
CA GLN A 297 -13.90 -3.28 -1.42
C GLN A 297 -14.83 -4.27 -0.74
N THR A 298 -16.04 -3.88 -0.65
CA THR A 298 -17.06 -4.72 -1.17
C THR A 298 -16.89 -4.74 -2.70
N ARG A 299 -15.85 -5.43 -3.25
CA ARG A 299 -16.29 -6.35 -4.30
C ARG A 299 -17.53 -6.92 -3.69
N PRO A 300 -18.68 -7.01 -4.39
CA PRO A 300 -19.78 -7.77 -3.85
C PRO A 300 -19.26 -9.19 -3.60
N THR A 301 -18.41 -9.35 -2.64
CA THR A 301 -18.01 -10.54 -1.96
C THR A 301 -19.13 -10.67 -0.99
N VAL A 302 -19.94 -11.65 -1.24
CA VAL A 302 -20.88 -12.16 -0.27
C VAL A 302 -20.09 -12.30 1.03
N GLY A 303 -20.16 -11.35 1.90
CA GLY A 303 -19.46 -11.19 3.17
C GLY A 303 -18.03 -11.75 3.23
N VAL A 304 -17.13 -11.11 3.93
CA VAL A 304 -15.84 -11.72 4.29
C VAL A 304 -16.11 -12.75 5.38
N PHE A 305 -16.45 -13.96 4.97
CA PHE A 305 -16.66 -15.07 5.88
C PHE A 305 -15.32 -15.66 6.30
N GLY A 306 -14.75 -15.10 7.35
CA GLY A 306 -13.54 -15.60 8.00
C GLY A 306 -13.86 -16.41 9.25
N ARG A 307 -12.83 -16.97 9.91
CA ARG A 307 -12.96 -17.65 11.20
C ARG A 307 -13.40 -16.75 12.35
N SER A 308 -13.47 -15.44 12.15
CA SER A 308 -13.96 -14.47 13.12
C SER A 308 -14.88 -13.44 12.48
N LEU A 309 -15.93 -13.07 13.20
CA LEU A 309 -16.85 -12.00 12.85
C LEU A 309 -16.87 -10.97 13.99
N THR A 310 -16.24 -9.83 13.78
CA THR A 310 -16.27 -8.72 14.73
C THR A 310 -17.61 -8.00 14.63
N LEU A 311 -18.28 -7.81 15.77
CA LEU A 311 -19.51 -7.03 15.83
C LEU A 311 -19.17 -5.55 16.03
N GLY A 312 -19.73 -4.69 15.19
CA GLY A 312 -19.57 -3.23 15.27
C GLY A 312 -19.45 -2.60 13.89
N GLY A 313 -19.73 -1.31 13.82
CA GLY A 313 -19.67 -0.51 12.61
C GLY A 313 -20.98 -0.46 11.83
N GLU A 314 -21.08 0.53 10.97
CA GLU A 314 -22.22 0.74 10.08
C GLU A 314 -22.25 -0.36 9.01
N ARG A 315 -23.41 -0.99 8.87
CA ARG A 315 -23.58 -2.03 7.86
C ARG A 315 -23.92 -1.39 6.51
N ASN A 316 -22.96 -1.32 5.63
CA ASN A 316 -23.16 -0.82 4.26
C ASN A 316 -23.89 -1.91 3.44
N VAL A 317 -25.20 -1.80 3.33
CA VAL A 317 -26.02 -2.74 2.55
C VAL A 317 -26.32 -2.10 1.22
N THR A 318 -25.69 -2.61 0.16
CA THR A 318 -25.99 -2.20 -1.23
C THR A 318 -27.03 -3.13 -1.85
N PRO A 319 -27.91 -2.65 -2.74
CA PRO A 319 -28.91 -3.47 -3.42
C PRO A 319 -28.30 -4.29 -4.58
N THR A 320 -27.07 -4.76 -4.42
CA THR A 320 -26.36 -5.53 -5.46
C THR A 320 -26.81 -6.99 -5.42
N LEU A 321 -27.15 -7.55 -6.57
CA LEU A 321 -27.49 -8.97 -6.69
C LEU A 321 -26.25 -9.82 -6.43
N VAL A 322 -26.27 -10.60 -5.36
CA VAL A 322 -25.13 -11.37 -4.86
C VAL A 322 -25.18 -12.81 -5.34
N MET A 323 -26.35 -13.39 -5.30
CA MET A 323 -26.62 -14.77 -5.75
C MET A 323 -28.07 -14.94 -6.19
N GLN A 324 -28.30 -15.88 -7.06
CA GLN A 324 -29.61 -16.38 -7.44
C GLN A 324 -29.77 -17.82 -6.94
N VAL A 325 -30.88 -18.11 -6.26
CA VAL A 325 -31.12 -19.42 -5.70
C VAL A 325 -32.42 -19.98 -6.32
N ASP A 326 -32.31 -21.15 -6.90
CA ASP A 326 -33.43 -21.93 -7.35
C ASP A 326 -33.69 -23.04 -6.33
N SER A 327 -34.86 -22.97 -5.68
CA SER A 327 -35.23 -23.84 -4.57
C SER A 327 -36.76 -23.93 -4.46
N PRO A 328 -37.36 -25.11 -4.17
CA PRO A 328 -38.79 -25.26 -4.00
C PRO A 328 -39.39 -24.37 -2.90
N THR A 329 -38.61 -24.02 -1.90
CA THR A 329 -39.02 -23.16 -0.78
C THR A 329 -37.96 -22.16 -0.45
N GLY A 330 -38.35 -20.91 -0.09
CA GLY A 330 -37.43 -19.89 0.41
C GLY A 330 -36.90 -20.27 1.77
N ARG A 331 -35.61 -20.09 1.99
CA ARG A 331 -34.91 -20.38 3.23
C ARG A 331 -33.86 -19.28 3.54
N TYR A 332 -33.28 -19.32 4.74
CA TYR A 332 -32.09 -18.60 5.04
C TYR A 332 -30.87 -19.44 4.61
N TRP A 333 -30.02 -18.85 3.77
CA TRP A 333 -28.84 -19.51 3.24
C TRP A 333 -27.65 -19.25 4.17
N ARG A 334 -27.06 -20.33 4.70
CA ARG A 334 -25.91 -20.27 5.62
C ARG A 334 -24.62 -20.32 4.83
N ALA A 335 -23.67 -19.46 5.16
CA ALA A 335 -22.33 -19.47 4.61
C ALA A 335 -21.31 -20.06 5.60
N ILE A 336 -21.43 -19.69 6.87
CA ILE A 336 -20.52 -20.09 7.95
C ILE A 336 -21.26 -20.13 9.29
N THR A 337 -20.74 -20.91 10.22
CA THR A 337 -21.21 -20.97 11.61
C THR A 337 -20.11 -20.50 12.54
N TYR A 338 -20.49 -19.77 13.56
CA TYR A 338 -19.62 -19.37 14.65
C TYR A 338 -20.13 -20.01 15.95
N ASP A 339 -19.22 -20.47 16.80
CA ASP A 339 -19.50 -21.25 18.01
C ASP A 339 -19.21 -20.48 19.30
N THR A 340 -18.26 -19.55 19.30
CA THR A 340 -17.79 -18.88 20.50
C THR A 340 -17.91 -17.37 20.38
N PHE A 341 -18.57 -16.73 21.38
CA PHE A 341 -18.66 -15.29 21.49
C PHE A 341 -17.71 -14.76 22.56
N THR A 342 -16.83 -13.85 22.21
CA THR A 342 -15.80 -13.28 23.10
C THR A 342 -16.20 -11.97 23.77
N GLY A 343 -17.47 -11.55 23.65
CA GLY A 343 -17.95 -10.25 24.08
C GLY A 343 -17.82 -9.14 23.03
N ARG A 344 -17.04 -9.36 21.96
CA ARG A 344 -16.81 -8.38 20.86
C ARG A 344 -16.87 -9.02 19.48
N GLN A 345 -16.55 -10.27 19.37
CA GLN A 345 -16.51 -11.01 18.10
C GLN A 345 -17.01 -12.43 18.29
N TRP A 346 -17.57 -12.96 17.22
CA TRP A 346 -17.86 -14.36 17.07
C TRP A 346 -16.67 -15.08 16.45
N LEU A 347 -16.32 -16.25 16.97
CA LEU A 347 -15.23 -17.09 16.47
C LEU A 347 -15.79 -18.45 16.03
N ASN A 348 -15.15 -19.03 15.02
CA ASN A 348 -15.26 -20.44 14.70
C ASN A 348 -14.01 -21.13 15.25
N THR A 349 -14.15 -21.94 16.28
CA THR A 349 -13.07 -22.63 16.97
C THR A 349 -12.81 -24.04 16.43
N ALA A 350 -13.59 -24.49 15.43
CA ALA A 350 -13.40 -25.80 14.80
C ALA A 350 -11.98 -25.97 14.24
N THR A 351 -11.34 -27.06 14.59
CA THR A 351 -9.94 -27.38 14.24
C THR A 351 -9.81 -28.54 13.26
N GLU A 352 -10.84 -29.38 13.16
CA GLU A 352 -10.84 -30.53 12.25
C GLU A 352 -11.23 -30.11 10.84
N GLU A 353 -10.34 -30.37 9.88
CA GLU A 353 -10.61 -30.13 8.46
C GLU A 353 -10.97 -31.47 7.79
N ALA A 354 -12.13 -31.50 7.14
CA ALA A 354 -12.54 -32.62 6.31
C ALA A 354 -12.70 -32.16 4.86
N SER A 355 -12.28 -33.00 3.93
CA SER A 355 -12.43 -32.76 2.49
C SER A 355 -13.37 -33.78 1.89
N PHE A 356 -14.32 -33.33 1.07
CA PHE A 356 -15.33 -34.15 0.43
C PHE A 356 -15.24 -33.97 -1.08
N SER A 357 -15.34 -35.09 -1.80
CA SER A 357 -15.40 -35.09 -3.26
C SER A 357 -16.81 -34.66 -3.75
N PRO A 358 -16.96 -34.19 -5.01
CA PRO A 358 -18.28 -33.89 -5.55
C PRO A 358 -19.20 -35.10 -5.45
N GLY A 359 -20.40 -34.90 -4.89
CA GLY A 359 -21.37 -35.97 -4.69
C GLY A 359 -21.13 -36.88 -3.47
N GLU A 360 -20.09 -36.68 -2.72
CA GLU A 360 -19.83 -37.41 -1.49
C GLU A 360 -20.75 -36.93 -0.36
N PRO A 361 -21.38 -37.85 0.41
CA PRO A 361 -22.25 -37.44 1.51
C PRO A 361 -21.44 -36.86 2.65
N VAL A 362 -21.82 -35.67 3.12
CA VAL A 362 -21.33 -35.07 4.35
C VAL A 362 -22.09 -35.72 5.53
N VAL A 363 -21.37 -36.22 6.51
CA VAL A 363 -21.99 -36.89 7.68
C VAL A 363 -22.73 -35.83 8.52
N ASN A 364 -24.04 -35.88 8.49
CA ASN A 364 -24.90 -35.05 9.32
C ASN A 364 -25.79 -35.92 10.21
N PRO A 365 -26.07 -35.48 11.45
CA PRO A 365 -27.03 -36.16 12.30
C PRO A 365 -28.42 -36.15 11.66
N GLU A 366 -29.11 -37.28 11.62
CA GLU A 366 -30.49 -37.40 11.20
C GLU A 366 -31.40 -36.71 12.21
N TRP A 367 -32.10 -35.68 11.78
CA TRP A 367 -33.08 -34.97 12.59
C TRP A 367 -34.49 -35.39 12.16
N PRO A 368 -35.35 -35.90 13.06
CA PRO A 368 -36.61 -36.54 12.70
C PRO A 368 -37.67 -35.63 12.10
N LEU A 369 -37.49 -34.32 12.06
CA LEU A 369 -38.45 -33.35 11.53
C LEU A 369 -37.87 -32.53 10.36
N ARG A 370 -36.86 -33.03 9.66
CA ARG A 370 -36.27 -32.37 8.51
C ARG A 370 -36.48 -33.12 7.24
N GLU A 371 -36.79 -32.40 6.17
CA GLU A 371 -36.92 -32.93 4.84
C GLU A 371 -35.74 -32.51 3.97
N PRO A 372 -35.23 -33.38 3.08
CA PRO A 372 -34.18 -33.03 2.16
C PRO A 372 -34.63 -31.96 1.17
N LEU A 373 -33.80 -30.94 0.97
CA LEU A 373 -34.05 -29.83 0.05
C LEU A 373 -32.94 -29.81 -1.01
N THR A 374 -33.32 -29.94 -2.27
CA THR A 374 -32.44 -29.71 -3.41
C THR A 374 -32.47 -28.24 -3.81
N GLN A 375 -31.29 -27.64 -3.95
CA GLN A 375 -31.13 -26.23 -4.28
C GLN A 375 -30.02 -26.05 -5.30
N THR A 376 -30.19 -25.08 -6.21
CA THR A 376 -29.16 -24.65 -7.15
C THR A 376 -28.81 -23.20 -6.86
N ILE A 377 -27.54 -22.91 -6.58
CA ILE A 377 -27.07 -21.58 -6.24
C ILE A 377 -26.14 -21.09 -7.32
N THR A 378 -26.49 -19.99 -7.97
CA THR A 378 -25.66 -19.30 -8.95
C THR A 378 -25.11 -18.02 -8.32
N LEU A 379 -23.80 -17.95 -8.15
CA LEU A 379 -23.13 -16.76 -7.59
C LEU A 379 -22.98 -15.70 -8.68
N MET A 380 -23.52 -14.50 -8.43
CA MET A 380 -23.39 -13.33 -9.29
C MET A 380 -22.22 -12.44 -8.84
N ALA A 381 -21.74 -12.66 -7.62
CA ALA A 381 -20.59 -11.98 -7.04
C ALA A 381 -19.62 -13.00 -6.42
N PRO A 382 -18.29 -12.71 -6.40
CA PRO A 382 -17.31 -13.59 -5.77
C PRO A 382 -17.64 -13.82 -4.28
N ALA A 383 -17.84 -15.07 -3.89
CA ALA A 383 -18.18 -15.45 -2.51
C ALA A 383 -16.95 -15.88 -1.67
N GLY A 384 -15.74 -15.68 -2.18
CA GLY A 384 -14.51 -16.19 -1.54
C GLY A 384 -14.47 -17.73 -1.55
N ASN A 385 -14.13 -18.33 -0.41
CA ASN A 385 -14.00 -19.78 -0.26
C ASN A 385 -15.16 -20.39 0.56
N VAL A 386 -16.36 -19.84 0.44
CA VAL A 386 -17.54 -20.38 1.16
C VAL A 386 -18.61 -20.88 0.21
N ILE A 387 -19.33 -21.88 0.67
CA ILE A 387 -20.52 -22.41 -0.01
C ILE A 387 -21.75 -21.99 0.76
N PHE A 388 -22.75 -21.52 0.03
CA PHE A 388 -24.06 -21.23 0.60
C PHE A 388 -24.92 -22.47 0.52
N ALA A 389 -25.60 -22.78 1.59
CA ALA A 389 -26.56 -23.88 1.63
C ALA A 389 -27.66 -23.60 2.67
N ALA A 390 -28.76 -24.31 2.54
CA ALA A 390 -29.69 -24.51 3.66
C ALA A 390 -28.93 -25.19 4.81
N PRO A 391 -29.34 -25.00 6.08
CA PRO A 391 -28.69 -25.65 7.21
C PRO A 391 -28.57 -27.15 7.02
N ASP A 392 -27.42 -27.70 7.45
CA ASP A 392 -27.07 -29.13 7.41
C ASP A 392 -26.91 -29.65 5.96
N LEU A 393 -25.81 -29.22 5.34
CA LEU A 393 -25.44 -29.65 4.01
C LEU A 393 -25.22 -31.17 3.98
N MET A 394 -26.00 -31.87 3.16
CA MET A 394 -25.89 -33.31 2.99
C MET A 394 -24.93 -33.72 1.88
N GLN A 395 -24.92 -32.98 0.80
CA GLN A 395 -24.14 -33.29 -0.41
C GLN A 395 -23.97 -32.03 -1.26
N ALA A 396 -22.85 -31.92 -1.97
CA ALA A 396 -22.63 -30.83 -2.93
C ALA A 396 -22.09 -31.38 -4.26
N SER A 397 -22.39 -30.67 -5.35
CA SER A 397 -21.88 -31.00 -6.69
C SER A 397 -20.45 -30.51 -6.96
N VAL A 398 -19.84 -29.85 -5.99
CA VAL A 398 -18.47 -29.30 -6.06
C VAL A 398 -17.62 -29.85 -4.93
N PRO A 399 -16.28 -29.91 -5.08
CA PRO A 399 -15.41 -30.35 -4.00
C PRO A 399 -15.50 -29.38 -2.81
N LEU A 400 -15.57 -29.94 -1.61
CA LEU A 400 -15.68 -29.22 -0.35
C LEU A 400 -14.45 -29.43 0.52
N ALA A 401 -14.03 -28.37 1.20
CA ALA A 401 -13.20 -28.46 2.39
C ALA A 401 -13.94 -27.74 3.52
N GLY A 402 -14.33 -28.48 4.55
CA GLY A 402 -15.15 -27.98 5.65
C GLY A 402 -14.42 -28.10 6.99
N LEU A 403 -14.73 -27.18 7.91
CA LEU A 403 -14.38 -27.30 9.31
C LEU A 403 -15.52 -27.99 10.03
N LEU A 404 -15.25 -29.13 10.62
CA LEU A 404 -16.21 -29.87 11.42
C LEU A 404 -16.17 -29.38 12.86
N THR A 405 -17.34 -29.00 13.40
CA THR A 405 -17.54 -28.86 14.84
C THR A 405 -18.07 -30.20 15.37
N THR A 406 -17.31 -30.86 16.17
CA THR A 406 -17.75 -32.05 16.92
C THR A 406 -18.73 -31.67 18.01
#